data_21ddef52e4efb099e4eaa657df1624de
#
_entry.id   21ddef52e4efb099e4eaa657df1624de
#
_cell.length_a   1.000
_cell.length_b   1.000
_cell.length_c   1.000
_cell.angle_alpha   90.00
_cell.angle_beta   90.00
_cell.angle_gamma   90.00
#
_symmetry.space_group_name_H-M   'P 1'
#
loop_
_entity.id
_entity.type
_entity.pdbx_description
1 polymer ?
#
loop_
_entity_poly.entity_id
_entity_poly.type
_entity_poly.pdbx_seq_one_letter_code
_entity_poly.pdbx_strand_id
1 'polypeptide(L)'
;MTESEIVEDGRCRFDNEDLAQHRRTMRKSSDQTVADKPFHTPMLQAEPGQDILEGKKFFVVRGFMKSGTNWLCRLLNLHPDISCAGEFHWQNIAGPFVSNLDNSNLFNQKTGLRHEMWMRMDRMMKECMVLANHPDATWIGDRTPAHIAPSVVMDARIFNLIRDGRDVLVSRTYHFFNYPTVFPKFAEMPENKRRLREFKLDSHFFIKNPDELLGCTEFVEESAHYWAEAIELDDKATKDLPDERVLRVFYEDLHRDIAQQRKRLYEFLEVDPDQAAELSFNTEPGFEKEIPNRFLRKGAIGDWKNYMTPAAMDSFLKHAGDTMEQLGYET
;
A
#
# COMPACT_ATOMS: atom_id res chain seq x y z
N MET A 1 26.61 -19.39 28.57
CA MET A 1 25.38 -19.50 27.79
C MET A 1 25.26 -18.21 27.05
N THR A 2 25.53 -18.27 25.78
CA THR A 2 25.80 -17.15 24.89
C THR A 2 24.48 -16.71 24.26
N GLU A 3 24.19 -15.43 24.41
CA GLU A 3 23.14 -14.68 23.68
C GLU A 3 23.58 -14.59 22.21
N SER A 4 23.02 -15.45 21.37
CA SER A 4 23.13 -15.35 19.91
C SER A 4 22.02 -16.13 19.23
N GLU A 5 20.79 -15.71 19.48
CA GLU A 5 19.62 -16.13 18.70
C GLU A 5 18.57 -15.03 18.76
N ILE A 6 18.76 -13.98 17.98
CA ILE A 6 17.66 -13.09 17.55
C ILE A 6 18.08 -12.42 16.26
N VAL A 7 17.19 -12.51 15.28
CA VAL A 7 17.09 -11.81 14.00
C VAL A 7 17.58 -12.63 12.79
N GLU A 8 16.80 -13.61 12.42
CA GLU A 8 16.58 -13.93 11.00
C GLU A 8 15.31 -13.24 10.52
N ASP A 9 15.50 -12.14 9.92
CA ASP A 9 15.25 -11.72 8.54
C ASP A 9 13.80 -11.73 8.10
N GLY A 10 13.01 -10.71 8.60
CA GLY A 10 11.68 -10.35 8.10
C GLY A 10 11.74 -9.70 6.72
N ARG A 11 12.28 -10.37 5.74
CA ARG A 11 12.20 -9.98 4.33
C ARG A 11 10.89 -10.47 3.75
N CYS A 12 9.93 -9.57 3.52
CA CYS A 12 8.99 -9.78 2.43
C CYS A 12 9.82 -9.98 1.17
N ARG A 13 9.98 -11.23 0.75
CA ARG A 13 10.60 -11.58 -0.53
C ARG A 13 9.64 -11.28 -1.68
N PHE A 14 9.35 -10.00 -1.90
CA PHE A 14 9.30 -9.57 -3.29
C PHE A 14 10.74 -9.66 -3.76
N ASP A 15 11.06 -10.64 -4.56
CA ASP A 15 12.41 -10.75 -5.12
C ASP A 15 12.78 -9.37 -5.67
N ASN A 16 13.94 -8.85 -5.25
CA ASN A 16 14.45 -7.56 -5.74
C ASN A 16 14.55 -7.52 -7.28
N GLU A 17 14.55 -8.68 -7.94
CA GLU A 17 14.47 -8.82 -9.39
C GLU A 17 13.09 -8.46 -9.94
N ASP A 18 11.98 -8.82 -9.29
CA ASP A 18 10.63 -8.46 -9.74
C ASP A 18 10.38 -6.95 -9.63
N LEU A 19 10.86 -6.32 -8.56
CA LEU A 19 10.77 -4.86 -8.41
C LEU A 19 11.70 -4.13 -9.38
N ALA A 20 12.88 -4.68 -9.69
CA ALA A 20 13.80 -4.12 -10.68
C ALA A 20 13.26 -4.28 -12.11
N GLN A 21 12.58 -5.37 -12.40
CA GLN A 21 11.94 -5.63 -13.69
C GLN A 21 10.67 -4.77 -13.85
N HIS A 22 9.89 -4.58 -12.79
CA HIS A 22 8.78 -3.63 -12.72
C HIS A 22 9.22 -2.20 -13.09
N ARG A 23 10.35 -1.74 -12.56
CA ARG A 23 10.94 -0.41 -12.89
C ARG A 23 11.37 -0.30 -14.35
N ARG A 24 11.94 -1.37 -14.95
CA ARG A 24 12.35 -1.37 -16.36
C ARG A 24 11.16 -1.35 -17.32
N THR A 25 10.06 -1.99 -16.96
CA THR A 25 8.85 -2.08 -17.78
C THR A 25 8.02 -0.82 -17.69
N MET A 26 7.89 -0.22 -16.49
CA MET A 26 7.23 1.09 -16.32
C MET A 26 7.98 2.20 -17.08
N ARG A 27 9.32 2.18 -17.12
CA ARG A 27 10.11 3.09 -17.97
C ARG A 27 9.80 2.91 -19.46
N LYS A 28 9.60 1.68 -19.95
CA LYS A 28 9.32 1.43 -21.36
C LYS A 28 7.89 1.78 -21.80
N SER A 29 6.90 1.73 -20.90
CA SER A 29 5.52 2.11 -21.25
C SER A 29 5.26 3.62 -21.15
N SER A 30 6.10 4.36 -20.43
CA SER A 30 6.08 5.83 -20.37
C SER A 30 6.91 6.50 -21.47
N ASP A 31 7.72 5.74 -22.23
CA ASP A 31 8.69 6.27 -23.20
C ASP A 31 8.08 6.74 -24.54
N GLN A 32 6.75 6.75 -24.71
CA GLN A 32 6.18 7.28 -25.95
C GLN A 32 5.66 8.72 -25.90
N THR A 33 5.73 9.43 -24.76
CA THR A 33 5.33 10.86 -24.71
C THR A 33 6.03 11.73 -23.66
N VAL A 34 7.06 11.26 -22.98
CA VAL A 34 7.80 12.05 -21.97
C VAL A 34 9.32 12.04 -22.21
N ALA A 35 9.72 12.01 -23.49
CA ALA A 35 11.09 12.37 -23.85
C ALA A 35 11.18 13.91 -23.82
N ASP A 36 12.13 14.43 -23.04
CA ASP A 36 12.69 15.80 -23.10
C ASP A 36 11.85 16.98 -22.60
N LYS A 37 11.03 16.83 -21.55
CA LYS A 37 10.82 17.96 -20.69
C LYS A 37 11.83 17.91 -19.54
N PRO A 38 12.79 18.85 -19.45
CA PRO A 38 13.60 18.97 -18.26
C PRO A 38 12.63 19.10 -17.06
N PHE A 39 12.94 18.46 -15.95
CA PHE A 39 12.23 18.60 -14.69
C PHE A 39 12.35 20.07 -14.19
N HIS A 40 11.65 20.97 -14.86
CA HIS A 40 11.33 22.30 -14.37
C HIS A 40 9.94 22.27 -13.73
N THR A 41 9.75 21.37 -12.74
CA THR A 41 8.85 21.74 -11.68
C THR A 41 9.56 22.88 -10.96
N PRO A 42 8.95 24.07 -10.78
CA PRO A 42 9.51 25.06 -9.89
C PRO A 42 9.74 24.37 -8.56
N MET A 43 10.99 24.10 -8.20
CA MET A 43 11.27 23.69 -6.83
C MET A 43 10.68 24.81 -5.99
N LEU A 44 9.80 24.47 -5.05
CA LEU A 44 9.43 25.35 -3.97
C LEU A 44 10.78 25.80 -3.38
N GLN A 45 11.22 26.99 -3.76
CA GLN A 45 12.39 27.60 -3.17
C GLN A 45 11.89 28.07 -1.80
N ALA A 46 12.19 27.28 -0.78
CA ALA A 46 12.10 27.81 0.58
C ALA A 46 12.92 29.11 0.60
N GLU A 47 12.36 30.15 1.17
CA GLU A 47 13.10 31.38 1.42
C GLU A 47 14.42 31.02 2.13
N PRO A 48 15.54 31.61 1.78
CA PRO A 48 16.82 31.30 2.40
C PRO A 48 16.72 31.41 3.92
N GLY A 49 16.82 30.27 4.61
CA GLY A 49 16.76 30.17 6.07
C GLY A 49 15.45 29.61 6.63
N GLN A 50 14.40 29.36 5.84
CA GLN A 50 13.18 28.73 6.31
C GLN A 50 13.30 27.19 6.23
N ASP A 51 13.02 26.49 7.36
CA ASP A 51 12.93 25.03 7.38
C ASP A 51 11.58 24.60 6.79
N ILE A 52 11.60 23.91 5.64
CA ILE A 52 10.38 23.42 4.97
C ILE A 52 9.59 22.41 5.80
N LEU A 53 10.20 21.84 6.84
CA LEU A 53 9.55 20.92 7.76
C LEU A 53 8.88 21.63 8.95
N GLU A 54 9.10 22.93 9.11
CA GLU A 54 8.55 23.69 10.23
C GLU A 54 7.01 23.65 10.21
N GLY A 55 6.40 23.22 11.32
CA GLY A 55 4.96 23.08 11.48
C GLY A 55 4.33 21.89 10.73
N LYS A 56 5.11 21.07 10.02
CA LYS A 56 4.60 19.88 9.32
C LYS A 56 4.55 18.68 10.23
N LYS A 57 3.47 17.90 10.09
CA LYS A 57 3.24 16.62 10.73
C LYS A 57 3.14 15.54 9.65
N PHE A 58 3.47 14.30 10.00
CA PHE A 58 3.58 13.23 9.00
C PHE A 58 2.68 12.05 9.34
N PHE A 59 2.13 11.42 8.30
CA PHE A 59 1.41 10.16 8.41
C PHE A 59 1.74 9.21 7.25
N VAL A 60 1.48 7.93 7.49
CA VAL A 60 1.64 6.88 6.48
C VAL A 60 0.35 6.06 6.41
N VAL A 61 -0.16 5.85 5.21
CA VAL A 61 -1.25 4.91 4.94
C VAL A 61 -0.64 3.60 4.50
N ARG A 62 -0.79 2.57 5.33
CA ARG A 62 -0.34 1.20 5.08
C ARG A 62 -1.53 0.31 4.75
N GLY A 63 -1.30 -0.71 4.00
CA GLY A 63 -2.27 -1.74 3.70
C GLY A 63 -1.79 -2.60 2.55
N PHE A 64 -2.17 -3.87 2.55
CA PHE A 64 -1.81 -4.76 1.45
C PHE A 64 -2.33 -4.24 0.11
N MET A 65 -1.65 -4.56 -0.98
CA MET A 65 -2.08 -4.18 -2.33
C MET A 65 -3.57 -4.51 -2.55
N LYS A 66 -4.35 -3.55 -3.06
CA LYS A 66 -5.80 -3.65 -3.32
C LYS A 66 -6.71 -3.60 -2.08
N SER A 67 -6.19 -3.31 -0.89
CA SER A 67 -7.01 -3.07 0.31
C SER A 67 -7.78 -1.74 0.31
N GLY A 68 -7.56 -0.85 -0.67
CA GLY A 68 -8.30 0.43 -0.75
C GLY A 68 -7.52 1.65 -0.28
N THR A 69 -6.19 1.57 -0.16
CA THR A 69 -5.31 2.69 0.26
C THR A 69 -5.53 3.96 -0.58
N ASN A 70 -5.79 3.83 -1.88
CA ASN A 70 -6.13 4.94 -2.76
C ASN A 70 -7.42 5.66 -2.33
N TRP A 71 -8.44 4.91 -1.93
CA TRP A 71 -9.71 5.49 -1.48
C TRP A 71 -9.54 6.21 -0.14
N LEU A 72 -8.86 5.55 0.82
CA LEU A 72 -8.56 6.18 2.12
C LEU A 72 -7.81 7.51 1.95
N CYS A 73 -6.78 7.57 1.08
CA CYS A 73 -6.07 8.83 0.82
C CYS A 73 -6.95 9.90 0.18
N ARG A 74 -7.88 9.51 -0.70
CA ARG A 74 -8.84 10.48 -1.25
C ARG A 74 -9.78 11.03 -0.18
N LEU A 75 -10.22 10.20 0.77
CA LEU A 75 -11.02 10.65 1.90
C LEU A 75 -10.24 11.61 2.78
N LEU A 76 -8.98 11.30 3.09
CA LEU A 76 -8.10 12.18 3.86
C LEU A 76 -7.89 13.52 3.15
N ASN A 77 -7.64 13.51 1.84
CA ASN A 77 -7.42 14.72 1.03
C ASN A 77 -8.66 15.61 0.84
N LEU A 78 -9.82 15.22 1.37
CA LEU A 78 -10.97 16.14 1.43
C LEU A 78 -10.81 17.23 2.49
N HIS A 79 -9.87 17.05 3.44
CA HIS A 79 -9.57 18.04 4.44
C HIS A 79 -8.44 18.99 3.96
N PRO A 80 -8.60 20.33 4.07
CA PRO A 80 -7.62 21.28 3.56
C PRO A 80 -6.23 21.17 4.20
N ASP A 81 -6.17 20.78 5.48
CA ASP A 81 -4.91 20.61 6.22
C ASP A 81 -4.19 19.29 5.95
N ILE A 82 -4.73 18.42 5.10
CA ILE A 82 -4.19 17.10 4.82
C ILE A 82 -3.81 16.97 3.34
N SER A 83 -2.62 16.47 3.07
CA SER A 83 -2.19 16.15 1.72
C SER A 83 -1.42 14.83 1.67
N CYS A 84 -1.90 13.92 0.80
CA CYS A 84 -1.27 12.64 0.51
C CYS A 84 -1.19 12.46 -1.01
N ALA A 85 -0.05 12.80 -1.60
CA ALA A 85 0.09 12.91 -3.06
C ALA A 85 0.44 11.59 -3.76
N GLY A 86 1.08 10.62 -3.09
CA GLY A 86 1.55 9.46 -3.83
C GLY A 86 2.10 8.29 -3.04
N GLU A 87 2.77 7.44 -3.78
CA GLU A 87 3.47 6.25 -3.30
C GLU A 87 4.96 6.48 -3.47
N PHE A 88 5.66 6.79 -2.37
CA PHE A 88 7.09 7.03 -2.42
C PHE A 88 7.91 5.73 -2.37
N HIS A 89 7.31 4.64 -1.87
CA HIS A 89 7.98 3.35 -1.72
C HIS A 89 9.30 3.45 -0.94
N TRP A 90 9.29 4.17 0.19
CA TRP A 90 10.47 4.42 1.03
C TRP A 90 11.20 3.15 1.45
N GLN A 91 10.52 2.02 1.59
CA GLN A 91 11.12 0.72 1.89
C GLN A 91 12.20 0.33 0.88
N ASN A 92 12.08 0.77 -0.38
CA ASN A 92 13.07 0.48 -1.43
C ASN A 92 14.37 1.28 -1.28
N ILE A 93 14.34 2.33 -0.48
CA ILE A 93 15.51 3.18 -0.17
C ILE A 93 15.99 2.86 1.24
N ALA A 94 15.08 2.82 2.21
CA ALA A 94 15.39 2.59 3.61
C ALA A 94 15.97 1.19 3.86
N GLY A 95 15.43 0.14 3.24
CA GLY A 95 15.91 -1.23 3.42
C GLY A 95 17.39 -1.40 3.06
N PRO A 96 17.82 -1.07 1.82
CA PRO A 96 19.24 -1.10 1.44
C PRO A 96 20.11 -0.17 2.29
N PHE A 97 19.60 1.00 2.68
CA PHE A 97 20.34 1.93 3.53
C PHE A 97 20.60 1.33 4.90
N VAL A 98 19.59 0.78 5.57
CA VAL A 98 19.73 0.09 6.87
C VAL A 98 20.69 -1.09 6.75
N SER A 99 20.53 -1.92 5.72
CA SER A 99 21.42 -3.05 5.48
C SER A 99 22.89 -2.61 5.36
N ASN A 100 23.17 -1.48 4.69
CA ASN A 100 24.52 -0.93 4.63
C ASN A 100 25.03 -0.45 6.00
N LEU A 101 24.17 0.18 6.81
CA LEU A 101 24.54 0.60 8.16
C LEU A 101 24.85 -0.62 9.04
N ASP A 102 24.06 -1.68 8.94
CA ASP A 102 24.21 -2.90 9.75
C ASP A 102 25.46 -3.71 9.37
N ASN A 103 25.79 -3.74 8.10
CA ASN A 103 26.94 -4.50 7.60
C ASN A 103 28.27 -3.72 7.61
N SER A 104 28.26 -2.45 8.02
CA SER A 104 29.46 -1.63 8.04
C SER A 104 30.15 -1.66 9.41
N ASN A 105 31.38 -2.14 9.44
CA ASN A 105 32.23 -2.10 10.65
C ASN A 105 32.37 -0.67 11.21
N LEU A 106 32.39 0.35 10.36
CA LEU A 106 32.51 1.73 10.78
C LEU A 106 31.28 2.17 11.59
N PHE A 107 30.07 1.90 11.10
CA PHE A 107 28.84 2.27 11.78
C PHE A 107 28.59 1.44 13.02
N ASN A 108 28.99 0.17 13.03
CA ASN A 108 28.91 -0.70 14.22
C ASN A 108 29.83 -0.23 15.36
N GLN A 109 30.98 0.34 15.02
CA GLN A 109 31.91 0.91 16.01
C GLN A 109 31.52 2.33 16.45
N LYS A 110 30.78 3.06 15.63
CA LYS A 110 30.38 4.45 15.87
C LYS A 110 28.87 4.60 15.88
N THR A 111 28.21 4.12 16.93
CA THR A 111 26.74 4.11 17.06
C THR A 111 26.11 5.51 16.92
N GLY A 112 26.80 6.57 17.40
CA GLY A 112 26.32 7.94 17.20
C GLY A 112 26.28 8.36 15.74
N LEU A 113 27.26 7.93 14.92
CA LEU A 113 27.25 8.19 13.48
C LEU A 113 26.11 7.45 12.77
N ARG A 114 25.83 6.21 13.17
CA ARG A 114 24.71 5.45 12.65
C ARG A 114 23.38 6.18 12.90
N HIS A 115 23.16 6.64 14.13
CA HIS A 115 21.95 7.40 14.49
C HIS A 115 21.84 8.70 13.66
N GLU A 116 22.92 9.45 13.56
CA GLU A 116 22.94 10.68 12.76
C GLU A 116 22.61 10.43 11.29
N MET A 117 23.14 9.38 10.68
CA MET A 117 22.83 9.01 9.29
C MET A 117 21.36 8.67 9.12
N TRP A 118 20.76 7.99 10.10
CA TRP A 118 19.34 7.67 10.09
C TRP A 118 18.47 8.92 10.17
N MET A 119 18.81 9.84 11.07
CA MET A 119 18.09 11.13 11.21
C MET A 119 18.14 11.97 9.93
N ARG A 120 19.27 11.95 9.23
CA ARG A 120 19.43 12.65 7.94
C ARG A 120 18.58 12.00 6.85
N MET A 121 18.48 10.70 6.84
CA MET A 121 17.63 9.98 5.90
C MET A 121 16.15 10.25 6.15
N ASP A 122 15.69 10.20 7.40
CA ASP A 122 14.32 10.55 7.78
C ASP A 122 13.98 11.98 7.35
N ARG A 123 14.88 12.93 7.63
CA ARG A 123 14.70 14.31 7.20
C ARG A 123 14.57 14.43 5.67
N MET A 124 15.44 13.80 4.91
CA MET A 124 15.38 13.79 3.44
C MET A 124 14.04 13.23 2.94
N MET A 125 13.57 12.12 3.51
CA MET A 125 12.28 11.54 3.13
C MET A 125 11.13 12.51 3.41
N LYS A 126 11.10 13.12 4.57
CA LYS A 126 10.11 14.14 4.95
C LYS A 126 10.14 15.37 4.05
N GLU A 127 11.32 15.87 3.71
CA GLU A 127 11.47 16.98 2.75
C GLU A 127 10.91 16.61 1.37
N CYS A 128 11.20 15.41 0.86
CA CYS A 128 10.62 14.92 -0.39
C CYS A 128 9.09 14.81 -0.31
N MET A 129 8.55 14.35 0.82
CA MET A 129 7.10 14.30 1.03
C MET A 129 6.48 15.70 1.01
N VAL A 130 7.07 16.68 1.67
CA VAL A 130 6.59 18.08 1.65
C VAL A 130 6.61 18.64 0.25
N LEU A 131 7.70 18.47 -0.49
CA LEU A 131 7.85 18.99 -1.86
C LEU A 131 6.85 18.35 -2.86
N ALA A 132 6.39 17.16 -2.61
CA ALA A 132 5.42 16.47 -3.48
C ALA A 132 3.95 16.72 -3.10
N ASN A 133 3.69 17.31 -1.95
CA ASN A 133 2.36 17.53 -1.41
C ASN A 133 1.95 19.02 -1.48
N HIS A 134 0.70 19.32 -1.08
CA HIS A 134 0.21 20.69 -1.07
C HIS A 134 0.96 21.51 -0.02
N PRO A 135 1.53 22.68 -0.37
CA PRO A 135 2.41 23.46 0.52
C PRO A 135 1.71 23.93 1.79
N ASP A 136 0.42 24.25 1.73
CA ASP A 136 -0.33 24.78 2.87
C ASP A 136 -0.81 23.68 3.84
N ALA A 137 -0.78 22.40 3.44
CA ALA A 137 -1.19 21.31 4.29
C ALA A 137 -0.24 21.15 5.49
N THR A 138 -0.82 20.99 6.68
CA THR A 138 -0.09 20.70 7.92
C THR A 138 0.29 19.23 8.01
N TRP A 139 -0.63 18.33 7.63
CA TRP A 139 -0.41 16.90 7.62
C TRP A 139 -0.01 16.40 6.23
N ILE A 140 1.18 15.84 6.17
CA ILE A 140 1.80 15.36 4.91
C ILE A 140 1.88 13.84 4.95
N GLY A 141 1.28 13.18 3.97
CA GLY A 141 1.14 11.73 3.92
C GLY A 141 1.90 11.03 2.81
N ASP A 142 2.28 9.78 3.10
CA ASP A 142 2.66 8.76 2.13
C ASP A 142 1.66 7.62 2.15
N ARG A 143 1.38 7.07 0.98
CA ARG A 143 0.56 5.90 0.80
C ARG A 143 1.38 4.81 0.13
N THR A 144 1.75 3.79 0.87
CA THR A 144 2.51 2.68 0.31
C THR A 144 1.77 1.35 0.53
N PRO A 145 1.39 0.63 -0.54
CA PRO A 145 0.71 -0.66 -0.45
C PRO A 145 1.70 -1.80 -0.14
N ALA A 146 2.57 -1.58 0.82
CA ALA A 146 3.58 -2.52 1.28
C ALA A 146 3.87 -2.26 2.75
N HIS A 147 4.45 -3.28 3.42
CA HIS A 147 4.91 -3.11 4.78
C HIS A 147 6.02 -2.04 4.85
N ILE A 148 5.83 -1.05 5.72
CA ILE A 148 6.85 -0.05 6.07
C ILE A 148 7.07 -0.11 7.58
N ALA A 149 8.30 -0.36 8.00
CA ALA A 149 8.62 -0.28 9.41
C ALA A 149 8.32 1.14 9.93
N PRO A 150 7.76 1.28 11.15
CA PRO A 150 7.42 2.59 11.73
C PRO A 150 8.60 3.55 11.85
N SER A 151 9.81 3.00 11.87
CA SER A 151 11.05 3.77 11.91
C SER A 151 11.44 4.40 10.56
N VAL A 152 10.77 4.04 9.46
CA VAL A 152 11.13 4.56 8.12
C VAL A 152 10.77 6.02 7.96
N VAL A 153 9.58 6.42 8.43
CA VAL A 153 9.22 7.84 8.60
C VAL A 153 8.96 8.04 10.09
N MET A 154 10.00 8.54 10.79
CA MET A 154 9.95 8.65 12.24
C MET A 154 8.84 9.60 12.67
N ASP A 155 8.22 9.29 13.82
CA ASP A 155 7.11 10.06 14.42
C ASP A 155 5.85 10.19 13.54
N ALA A 156 5.79 9.55 12.38
CA ALA A 156 4.58 9.53 11.58
C ALA A 156 3.43 8.80 12.30
N ARG A 157 2.20 9.30 12.15
CA ARG A 157 0.99 8.54 12.46
C ARG A 157 0.72 7.50 11.38
N ILE A 158 0.16 6.36 11.75
CA ILE A 158 0.02 5.20 10.86
C ILE A 158 -1.46 4.85 10.76
N PHE A 159 -2.01 4.93 9.55
CA PHE A 159 -3.27 4.28 9.21
C PHE A 159 -2.97 2.88 8.72
N ASN A 160 -3.41 1.87 9.46
CA ASN A 160 -3.26 0.47 9.07
C ASN A 160 -4.59 -0.03 8.47
N LEU A 161 -4.67 -0.02 7.13
CA LEU A 161 -5.88 -0.35 6.37
C LEU A 161 -5.95 -1.84 6.08
N ILE A 162 -6.99 -2.48 6.61
CA ILE A 162 -7.28 -3.90 6.42
C ILE A 162 -8.55 -4.04 5.57
N ARG A 163 -8.57 -5.06 4.73
CA ARG A 163 -9.72 -5.48 3.93
C ARG A 163 -9.79 -7.00 3.88
N ASP A 164 -10.99 -7.56 3.77
CA ASP A 164 -11.20 -9.00 3.56
C ASP A 164 -10.25 -9.53 2.48
N GLY A 165 -9.41 -10.48 2.87
CA GLY A 165 -8.37 -11.03 1.99
C GLY A 165 -8.91 -11.67 0.73
N ARG A 166 -10.14 -12.19 0.77
CA ARG A 166 -10.84 -12.78 -0.40
C ARG A 166 -11.21 -11.71 -1.43
N ASP A 167 -11.70 -10.55 -0.97
CA ASP A 167 -11.97 -9.41 -1.85
C ASP A 167 -10.68 -8.80 -2.40
N VAL A 168 -9.62 -8.80 -1.59
CA VAL A 168 -8.27 -8.40 -2.01
C VAL A 168 -7.76 -9.34 -3.10
N LEU A 169 -7.90 -10.65 -2.94
CA LEU A 169 -7.49 -11.66 -3.92
C LEU A 169 -8.20 -11.44 -5.27
N VAL A 170 -9.53 -11.29 -5.27
CA VAL A 170 -10.30 -10.99 -6.49
C VAL A 170 -9.79 -9.71 -7.15
N SER A 171 -9.64 -8.63 -6.39
CA SER A 171 -9.17 -7.34 -6.91
C SER A 171 -7.73 -7.40 -7.43
N ARG A 172 -6.86 -8.18 -6.77
CA ARG A 172 -5.47 -8.40 -7.17
C ARG A 172 -5.38 -9.22 -8.45
N THR A 173 -6.18 -10.26 -8.58
CA THR A 173 -6.21 -11.11 -9.79
C THR A 173 -6.61 -10.31 -11.02
N TYR A 174 -7.69 -9.52 -10.94
CA TYR A 174 -8.07 -8.60 -12.02
C TYR A 174 -6.95 -7.60 -12.35
N HIS A 175 -6.29 -7.08 -11.32
CA HIS A 175 -5.18 -6.15 -11.53
C HIS A 175 -4.03 -6.79 -12.29
N PHE A 176 -3.67 -8.03 -12.00
CA PHE A 176 -2.59 -8.74 -12.68
C PHE A 176 -2.95 -9.07 -14.12
N PHE A 177 -4.20 -9.44 -14.40
CA PHE A 177 -4.67 -9.62 -15.79
C PHE A 177 -4.68 -8.31 -16.58
N ASN A 178 -4.96 -7.18 -15.94
CA ASN A 178 -4.92 -5.87 -16.59
C ASN A 178 -3.49 -5.38 -16.90
N TYR A 179 -2.50 -5.80 -16.10
CA TYR A 179 -1.12 -5.34 -16.21
C TYR A 179 -0.11 -6.52 -16.33
N PRO A 180 -0.28 -7.41 -17.33
CA PRO A 180 0.53 -8.62 -17.44
C PRO A 180 2.02 -8.36 -17.69
N THR A 181 2.37 -7.21 -18.26
CA THR A 181 3.76 -6.79 -18.46
C THR A 181 4.45 -6.35 -17.17
N VAL A 182 3.66 -5.95 -16.19
CA VAL A 182 4.12 -5.58 -14.85
C VAL A 182 4.27 -6.82 -13.97
N PHE A 183 3.44 -7.84 -14.22
CA PHE A 183 3.41 -9.10 -13.47
C PHE A 183 3.70 -10.29 -14.41
N PRO A 184 4.91 -10.38 -15.00
CA PRO A 184 5.22 -11.41 -16.00
C PRO A 184 5.15 -12.83 -15.43
N LYS A 185 5.59 -13.07 -14.20
CA LYS A 185 5.50 -14.38 -13.56
C LYS A 185 4.06 -14.89 -13.53
N PHE A 186 3.10 -14.06 -13.09
CA PHE A 186 1.68 -14.39 -13.13
C PHE A 186 1.17 -14.68 -14.55
N ALA A 187 1.55 -13.84 -15.51
CA ALA A 187 1.11 -13.97 -16.89
C ALA A 187 1.67 -15.23 -17.58
N GLU A 188 2.84 -15.69 -17.16
CA GLU A 188 3.54 -16.87 -17.70
C GLU A 188 3.09 -18.19 -17.07
N MET A 189 2.35 -18.16 -15.96
CA MET A 189 1.77 -19.37 -15.36
C MET A 189 0.91 -20.11 -16.39
N PRO A 190 1.07 -21.43 -16.58
CA PRO A 190 0.35 -22.21 -17.61
C PRO A 190 -1.15 -21.99 -17.58
N GLU A 191 -1.74 -21.96 -16.39
CA GLU A 191 -3.17 -21.76 -16.15
C GLU A 191 -3.64 -20.38 -16.59
N ASN A 192 -2.78 -19.37 -16.49
CA ASN A 192 -3.13 -17.98 -16.77
C ASN A 192 -2.97 -17.59 -18.25
N LYS A 193 -2.14 -18.31 -19.04
CA LYS A 193 -1.91 -17.99 -20.46
C LYS A 193 -3.18 -17.99 -21.30
N ARG A 194 -4.04 -19.02 -21.13
CA ARG A 194 -5.34 -19.08 -21.82
C ARG A 194 -6.25 -17.97 -21.34
N ARG A 195 -6.43 -17.84 -20.02
CA ARG A 195 -7.32 -16.85 -19.40
C ARG A 195 -6.95 -15.41 -19.77
N LEU A 196 -5.64 -15.10 -19.84
CA LEU A 196 -5.16 -13.79 -20.27
C LEU A 196 -5.53 -13.49 -21.72
N ARG A 197 -5.48 -14.50 -22.60
CA ARG A 197 -5.90 -14.36 -24.01
C ARG A 197 -7.38 -14.07 -24.09
N GLU A 198 -8.21 -14.86 -23.41
CA GLU A 198 -9.67 -14.68 -23.39
C GLU A 198 -10.06 -13.32 -22.81
N PHE A 199 -9.44 -12.91 -21.70
CA PHE A 199 -9.69 -11.60 -21.08
C PHE A 199 -9.26 -10.42 -21.95
N LYS A 200 -8.20 -10.57 -22.75
CA LYS A 200 -7.80 -9.55 -23.75
C LYS A 200 -8.78 -9.44 -24.92
N LEU A 201 -9.41 -10.53 -25.31
CA LEU A 201 -10.44 -10.55 -26.37
C LEU A 201 -11.77 -10.01 -25.87
N ASP A 202 -12.13 -10.32 -24.63
CA ASP A 202 -13.36 -9.88 -23.98
C ASP A 202 -13.09 -9.51 -22.52
N SER A 203 -13.07 -8.22 -22.20
CA SER A 203 -12.86 -7.73 -20.83
C SER A 203 -13.91 -8.21 -19.83
N HIS A 204 -15.07 -8.70 -20.29
CA HIS A 204 -16.12 -9.28 -19.47
C HIS A 204 -16.00 -10.81 -19.31
N PHE A 205 -14.91 -11.41 -19.78
CA PHE A 205 -14.70 -12.86 -19.73
C PHE A 205 -14.94 -13.45 -18.35
N PHE A 206 -14.35 -12.87 -17.30
CA PHE A 206 -14.51 -13.35 -15.93
C PHE A 206 -15.89 -13.05 -15.32
N ILE A 207 -16.60 -12.03 -15.81
CA ILE A 207 -18.00 -11.81 -15.40
C ILE A 207 -18.91 -12.91 -15.96
N LYS A 208 -18.62 -13.36 -17.20
CA LYS A 208 -19.36 -14.45 -17.87
C LYS A 208 -18.94 -15.84 -17.37
N ASN A 209 -17.71 -15.96 -16.90
CA ASN A 209 -17.09 -17.21 -16.44
C ASN A 209 -16.40 -16.98 -15.08
N PRO A 210 -17.17 -16.76 -14.00
CA PRO A 210 -16.60 -16.31 -12.72
C PRO A 210 -15.62 -17.33 -12.10
N ASP A 211 -15.85 -18.63 -12.26
CA ASP A 211 -14.99 -19.70 -11.73
C ASP A 211 -13.59 -19.70 -12.35
N GLU A 212 -13.43 -19.05 -13.50
CA GLU A 212 -12.15 -18.97 -14.19
C GLU A 212 -11.20 -17.92 -13.59
N LEU A 213 -11.70 -16.93 -12.84
CA LEU A 213 -10.87 -15.85 -12.32
C LEU A 213 -9.78 -16.37 -11.37
N LEU A 214 -10.17 -17.20 -10.41
CA LEU A 214 -9.30 -17.76 -9.37
C LEU A 214 -8.85 -19.20 -9.67
N GLY A 215 -8.84 -19.59 -10.93
CA GLY A 215 -8.52 -20.95 -11.34
C GLY A 215 -7.01 -21.30 -11.33
N CYS A 216 -6.12 -20.43 -10.86
CA CYS A 216 -4.70 -20.72 -10.65
C CYS A 216 -4.44 -20.91 -9.15
N THR A 217 -4.40 -22.17 -8.70
CA THR A 217 -4.25 -22.55 -7.29
C THR A 217 -2.97 -21.97 -6.68
N GLU A 218 -1.83 -22.07 -7.38
CA GLU A 218 -0.55 -21.54 -6.93
C GLU A 218 -0.64 -20.02 -6.62
N PHE A 219 -1.27 -19.26 -7.50
CA PHE A 219 -1.46 -17.84 -7.30
C PHE A 219 -2.42 -17.51 -6.14
N VAL A 220 -3.45 -18.33 -5.93
CA VAL A 220 -4.37 -18.17 -4.79
C VAL A 220 -3.64 -18.41 -3.48
N GLU A 221 -2.87 -19.50 -3.36
CA GLU A 221 -2.09 -19.85 -2.17
C GLU A 221 -1.03 -18.77 -1.87
N GLU A 222 -0.26 -18.37 -2.88
CA GLU A 222 0.74 -17.31 -2.76
C GLU A 222 0.12 -15.98 -2.30
N SER A 223 -1.01 -15.60 -2.89
CA SER A 223 -1.70 -14.35 -2.55
C SER A 223 -2.27 -14.36 -1.14
N ALA A 224 -2.82 -15.49 -0.71
CA ALA A 224 -3.34 -15.69 0.65
C ALA A 224 -2.22 -15.58 1.69
N HIS A 225 -1.09 -16.26 1.42
CA HIS A 225 0.08 -16.22 2.27
C HIS A 225 0.61 -14.79 2.44
N TYR A 226 0.85 -14.07 1.35
CA TYR A 226 1.37 -12.70 1.42
C TYR A 226 0.40 -11.71 2.08
N TRP A 227 -0.92 -11.91 1.90
CA TRP A 227 -1.89 -11.08 2.59
C TRP A 227 -1.84 -11.29 4.10
N ALA A 228 -1.81 -12.54 4.56
CA ALA A 228 -1.71 -12.89 5.98
C ALA A 228 -0.38 -12.38 6.57
N GLU A 229 0.74 -12.68 5.92
CA GLU A 229 2.07 -12.24 6.35
C GLU A 229 2.17 -10.71 6.48
N ALA A 230 1.59 -9.96 5.53
CA ALA A 230 1.61 -8.50 5.59
C ALA A 230 0.89 -7.96 6.83
N ILE A 231 -0.23 -8.58 7.22
CA ILE A 231 -0.97 -8.19 8.42
C ILE A 231 -0.19 -8.53 9.68
N GLU A 232 0.37 -9.73 9.76
CA GLU A 232 1.20 -10.14 10.89
C GLU A 232 2.43 -9.24 11.08
N LEU A 233 3.10 -8.89 9.98
CA LEU A 233 4.24 -7.99 10.01
C LEU A 233 3.83 -6.58 10.46
N ASP A 234 2.67 -6.09 10.02
CA ASP A 234 2.15 -4.80 10.44
C ASP A 234 1.77 -4.79 11.92
N ASP A 235 1.12 -5.83 12.40
CA ASP A 235 0.77 -5.99 13.81
C ASP A 235 2.02 -6.08 14.69
N LYS A 236 2.99 -6.89 14.29
CA LYS A 236 4.28 -7.02 15.00
C LYS A 236 5.03 -5.69 15.05
N ALA A 237 5.03 -4.94 13.95
CA ALA A 237 5.75 -3.68 13.86
C ALA A 237 5.09 -2.54 14.66
N THR A 238 3.79 -2.61 14.90
CA THR A 238 3.03 -1.54 15.56
C THR A 238 2.62 -1.84 16.98
N LYS A 239 2.78 -3.08 17.48
CA LYS A 239 2.29 -3.54 18.80
C LYS A 239 2.80 -2.72 19.98
N ASP A 240 4.01 -2.18 19.90
CA ASP A 240 4.65 -1.42 20.98
C ASP A 240 4.52 0.10 20.77
N LEU A 241 3.80 0.54 19.73
CA LEU A 241 3.52 1.95 19.51
C LEU A 241 2.30 2.38 20.34
N PRO A 242 2.29 3.62 20.85
CA PRO A 242 1.14 4.14 21.55
C PRO A 242 -0.08 4.31 20.62
N ASP A 243 -1.29 4.24 21.18
CA ASP A 243 -2.55 4.26 20.42
C ASP A 243 -2.72 5.52 19.57
N GLU A 244 -2.17 6.65 20.01
CA GLU A 244 -2.19 7.90 19.24
C GLU A 244 -1.30 7.86 17.98
N ARG A 245 -0.47 6.84 17.82
CA ARG A 245 0.40 6.65 16.67
C ARG A 245 -0.17 5.70 15.61
N VAL A 246 -1.14 4.85 15.97
CA VAL A 246 -1.65 3.79 15.07
C VAL A 246 -3.17 3.76 15.07
N LEU A 247 -3.78 3.92 13.91
CA LEU A 247 -5.21 3.72 13.71
C LEU A 247 -5.46 2.55 12.77
N ARG A 248 -6.03 1.47 13.28
CA ARG A 248 -6.54 0.38 12.46
C ARG A 248 -7.85 0.79 11.81
N VAL A 249 -7.93 0.63 10.49
CA VAL A 249 -9.08 0.99 9.66
C VAL A 249 -9.51 -0.23 8.86
N PHE A 250 -10.78 -0.62 8.97
CA PHE A 250 -11.35 -1.67 8.13
C PHE A 250 -12.03 -1.04 6.91
N TYR A 251 -11.71 -1.55 5.73
CA TYR A 251 -12.32 -1.12 4.48
C TYR A 251 -13.84 -1.24 4.50
N GLU A 252 -14.34 -2.30 5.12
CA GLU A 252 -15.76 -2.61 5.27
C GLU A 252 -16.48 -1.57 6.16
N ASP A 253 -15.81 -1.08 7.20
CA ASP A 253 -16.39 -0.04 8.08
C ASP A 253 -16.48 1.30 7.37
N LEU A 254 -15.48 1.64 6.53
CA LEU A 254 -15.56 2.81 5.66
C LEU A 254 -16.78 2.76 4.72
N HIS A 255 -17.16 1.56 4.26
CA HIS A 255 -18.36 1.38 3.42
C HIS A 255 -19.66 1.47 4.20
N ARG A 256 -19.70 0.91 5.43
CA ARG A 256 -20.93 0.83 6.23
C ARG A 256 -21.36 2.18 6.78
N ASP A 257 -20.39 2.96 7.25
CA ASP A 257 -20.63 4.27 7.86
C ASP A 257 -19.49 5.25 7.54
N ILE A 258 -19.50 5.72 6.31
CA ILE A 258 -18.46 6.63 5.82
C ILE A 258 -18.40 7.95 6.61
N ALA A 259 -19.55 8.44 7.11
CA ALA A 259 -19.61 9.69 7.85
C ALA A 259 -18.88 9.56 9.20
N GLN A 260 -19.21 8.52 9.98
CA GLN A 260 -18.56 8.26 11.25
C GLN A 260 -17.07 7.93 11.06
N GLN A 261 -16.72 7.11 10.06
CA GLN A 261 -15.33 6.74 9.82
C GLN A 261 -14.49 7.94 9.37
N ARG A 262 -15.00 8.82 8.51
CA ARG A 262 -14.30 10.06 8.14
C ARG A 262 -14.01 10.92 9.37
N LYS A 263 -14.99 11.10 10.24
CA LYS A 263 -14.80 11.84 11.51
C LYS A 263 -13.66 11.23 12.32
N ARG A 264 -13.65 9.91 12.50
CA ARG A 264 -12.60 9.17 13.21
C ARG A 264 -11.22 9.34 12.58
N LEU A 265 -11.13 9.36 11.25
CA LEU A 265 -9.87 9.60 10.53
C LEU A 265 -9.29 11.00 10.81
N TYR A 266 -10.15 12.01 10.79
CA TYR A 266 -9.74 13.40 11.04
C TYR A 266 -9.41 13.65 12.51
N GLU A 267 -10.20 13.11 13.43
CA GLU A 267 -9.91 13.15 14.88
C GLU A 267 -8.55 12.52 15.20
N PHE A 268 -8.21 11.41 14.53
CA PHE A 268 -6.90 10.78 14.67
C PHE A 268 -5.75 11.69 14.22
N LEU A 269 -5.94 12.56 13.26
CA LEU A 269 -4.98 13.57 12.85
C LEU A 269 -5.15 14.91 13.61
N GLU A 270 -6.06 14.99 14.58
CA GLU A 270 -6.32 16.22 15.36
C GLU A 270 -6.71 17.41 14.47
N VAL A 271 -7.47 17.18 13.41
CA VAL A 271 -8.03 18.21 12.55
C VAL A 271 -9.56 18.24 12.69
N ASP A 272 -10.16 19.40 12.43
CA ASP A 272 -11.59 19.62 12.60
C ASP A 272 -12.38 18.95 11.46
N PRO A 273 -13.18 17.90 11.72
CA PRO A 273 -13.91 17.19 10.67
C PRO A 273 -14.87 18.07 9.84
N ASP A 274 -15.35 19.18 10.41
CA ASP A 274 -16.32 20.06 9.78
C ASP A 274 -15.70 20.92 8.67
N GLN A 275 -14.38 20.99 8.59
CA GLN A 275 -13.64 21.68 7.52
C GLN A 275 -13.46 20.81 6.26
N ALA A 276 -13.76 19.53 6.33
CA ALA A 276 -13.58 18.63 5.21
C ALA A 276 -14.68 18.84 4.14
N ALA A 277 -14.26 18.84 2.86
CA ALA A 277 -15.17 18.94 1.73
C ALA A 277 -16.17 17.75 1.69
N GLU A 278 -17.30 17.98 1.08
CA GLU A 278 -18.31 16.94 0.84
C GLU A 278 -17.78 15.79 -0.02
N LEU A 279 -18.41 14.63 0.13
CA LEU A 279 -18.10 13.48 -0.72
C LEU A 279 -18.46 13.78 -2.18
N SER A 280 -17.69 13.19 -3.07
CA SER A 280 -17.89 13.27 -4.51
C SER A 280 -17.82 11.86 -5.11
N PHE A 281 -18.18 11.72 -6.38
CA PHE A 281 -18.16 10.46 -7.11
C PHE A 281 -16.87 9.62 -6.88
N ASN A 282 -15.71 10.26 -6.69
CA ASN A 282 -14.44 9.56 -6.47
C ASN A 282 -14.16 9.20 -5.01
N THR A 283 -14.96 9.67 -4.09
CA THR A 283 -14.79 9.49 -2.64
C THR A 283 -15.92 8.70 -2.00
N GLU A 284 -17.06 8.54 -2.69
CA GLU A 284 -18.15 7.67 -2.26
C GLU A 284 -17.74 6.18 -2.28
N PRO A 285 -18.38 5.35 -1.45
CA PRO A 285 -18.13 3.91 -1.41
C PRO A 285 -18.58 3.21 -2.70
N GLY A 286 -17.67 2.46 -3.32
CA GLY A 286 -17.99 1.65 -4.50
C GLY A 286 -18.09 2.46 -5.79
N PHE A 287 -18.56 1.79 -6.84
CA PHE A 287 -18.83 2.39 -8.15
C PHE A 287 -20.17 1.85 -8.68
N GLU A 288 -21.01 2.71 -9.23
CA GLU A 288 -22.31 2.34 -9.81
C GLU A 288 -22.17 1.25 -10.88
N LYS A 289 -21.08 1.30 -11.65
CA LYS A 289 -20.83 0.37 -12.75
C LYS A 289 -19.47 -0.27 -12.65
N GLU A 290 -19.43 -1.59 -12.67
CA GLU A 290 -18.20 -2.35 -12.78
C GLU A 290 -17.54 -2.15 -14.15
N ILE A 291 -16.24 -1.85 -14.15
CA ILE A 291 -15.41 -1.75 -15.35
C ILE A 291 -14.20 -2.67 -15.19
N PRO A 292 -14.25 -3.91 -15.71
CA PRO A 292 -13.26 -4.95 -15.44
C PRO A 292 -11.82 -4.60 -15.82
N ASN A 293 -11.64 -3.81 -16.87
CA ASN A 293 -10.33 -3.41 -17.39
C ASN A 293 -9.84 -2.06 -16.85
N ARG A 294 -10.34 -1.61 -15.70
CA ARG A 294 -9.85 -0.41 -15.01
C ARG A 294 -9.23 -0.74 -13.66
N PHE A 295 -8.30 0.12 -13.25
CA PHE A 295 -7.67 0.05 -11.93
C PHE A 295 -8.69 0.11 -10.78
N LEU A 296 -9.68 1.00 -10.90
CA LEU A 296 -10.82 1.12 -10.00
C LEU A 296 -12.00 0.37 -10.63
N ARG A 297 -12.13 -0.93 -10.32
CA ARG A 297 -13.08 -1.83 -10.97
C ARG A 297 -14.51 -1.71 -10.42
N LYS A 298 -14.69 -1.99 -9.15
CA LYS A 298 -16.02 -2.12 -8.51
C LYS A 298 -16.07 -1.51 -7.10
N GLY A 299 -15.03 -1.73 -6.28
CA GLY A 299 -14.96 -1.20 -4.92
C GLY A 299 -16.02 -1.76 -3.97
N ALA A 300 -16.60 -2.92 -4.25
CA ALA A 300 -17.66 -3.55 -3.45
C ALA A 300 -17.09 -4.41 -2.31
N ILE A 301 -17.90 -4.65 -1.28
CA ILE A 301 -17.67 -5.62 -0.22
C ILE A 301 -18.32 -6.94 -0.60
N GLY A 302 -17.62 -8.07 -0.33
CA GLY A 302 -18.16 -9.40 -0.55
C GLY A 302 -18.24 -9.80 -2.02
N ASP A 303 -17.52 -9.10 -2.91
CA ASP A 303 -17.46 -9.45 -4.34
C ASP A 303 -16.82 -10.82 -4.58
N TRP A 304 -16.01 -11.28 -3.63
CA TRP A 304 -15.40 -12.61 -3.66
C TRP A 304 -16.44 -13.75 -3.78
N LYS A 305 -17.65 -13.58 -3.27
CA LYS A 305 -18.74 -14.57 -3.36
C LYS A 305 -19.13 -14.90 -4.80
N ASN A 306 -18.84 -13.99 -5.74
CA ASN A 306 -19.11 -14.21 -7.16
C ASN A 306 -18.03 -15.06 -7.86
N TYR A 307 -16.83 -15.18 -7.29
CA TYR A 307 -15.65 -15.75 -7.97
C TYR A 307 -15.00 -16.91 -7.23
N MET A 308 -15.24 -17.02 -5.92
CA MET A 308 -14.58 -18.00 -5.07
C MET A 308 -15.25 -19.38 -5.21
N THR A 309 -14.58 -20.29 -5.90
CA THR A 309 -14.98 -21.70 -5.93
C THR A 309 -14.62 -22.38 -4.60
N PRO A 310 -15.23 -23.54 -4.25
CA PRO A 310 -14.83 -24.29 -3.07
C PRO A 310 -13.32 -24.60 -3.03
N ALA A 311 -12.74 -25.01 -4.14
CA ALA A 311 -11.31 -25.31 -4.24
C ALA A 311 -10.44 -24.06 -4.02
N ALA A 312 -10.83 -22.91 -4.55
CA ALA A 312 -10.12 -21.65 -4.33
C ALA A 312 -10.26 -21.20 -2.87
N MET A 313 -11.42 -21.44 -2.23
CA MET A 313 -11.63 -21.14 -0.81
C MET A 313 -10.72 -22.01 0.06
N ASP A 314 -10.69 -23.33 -0.16
CA ASP A 314 -9.83 -24.25 0.59
C ASP A 314 -8.36 -23.84 0.48
N SER A 315 -7.91 -23.50 -0.74
CA SER A 315 -6.54 -23.05 -0.99
C SER A 315 -6.23 -21.71 -0.31
N PHE A 316 -7.18 -20.79 -0.28
CA PHE A 316 -7.03 -19.50 0.39
C PHE A 316 -6.97 -19.67 1.92
N LEU A 317 -7.93 -20.40 2.50
CA LEU A 317 -8.02 -20.56 3.96
C LEU A 317 -6.86 -21.38 4.53
N LYS A 318 -6.25 -22.26 3.77
CA LYS A 318 -5.03 -22.98 4.15
C LYS A 318 -3.89 -22.05 4.61
N HIS A 319 -3.81 -20.85 4.06
CA HIS A 319 -2.74 -19.87 4.32
C HIS A 319 -3.20 -18.62 5.06
N ALA A 320 -4.47 -18.27 4.98
CA ALA A 320 -5.02 -17.04 5.53
C ALA A 320 -6.11 -17.25 6.57
N GLY A 321 -6.53 -18.49 6.83
CA GLY A 321 -7.67 -18.83 7.72
C GLY A 321 -7.47 -18.25 9.12
N ASP A 322 -6.36 -18.54 9.76
CA ASP A 322 -6.06 -18.07 11.12
C ASP A 322 -6.06 -16.52 11.20
N THR A 323 -5.48 -15.85 10.21
CA THR A 323 -5.49 -14.38 10.15
C THR A 323 -6.89 -13.82 9.93
N MET A 324 -7.71 -14.47 9.09
CA MET A 324 -9.12 -14.10 8.88
C MET A 324 -9.91 -14.18 10.18
N GLU A 325 -9.79 -15.28 10.93
CA GLU A 325 -10.45 -15.50 12.22
C GLU A 325 -10.01 -14.45 13.26
N GLN A 326 -8.70 -14.18 13.37
CA GLN A 326 -8.16 -13.16 14.28
C GLN A 326 -8.70 -11.76 13.98
N LEU A 327 -8.99 -11.46 12.72
CA LEU A 327 -9.58 -10.20 12.29
C LEU A 327 -11.11 -10.17 12.37
N GLY A 328 -11.76 -11.29 12.74
CA GLY A 328 -13.20 -11.40 12.87
C GLY A 328 -13.96 -11.59 11.56
N TYR A 329 -13.27 -12.00 10.50
CA TYR A 329 -13.93 -12.40 9.25
C TYR A 329 -14.46 -13.86 9.36
N GLU A 330 -15.61 -14.11 8.76
CA GLU A 330 -16.14 -15.48 8.62
C GLU A 330 -15.24 -16.30 7.69
N THR A 331 -14.91 -17.53 8.07
CA THR A 331 -14.09 -18.48 7.30
C THR A 331 -14.90 -19.62 6.71
#